data_46ac78becc5d6e7671c3f5fa20896a52
#
_entry.id   46ac78becc5d6e7671c3f5fa20896a52
#
_cell.length_a   1.000
_cell.length_b   1.000
_cell.length_c   1.000
_cell.angle_alpha   90.00
_cell.angle_beta   90.00
_cell.angle_gamma   90.00
#
_symmetry.space_group_name_H-M   'P 1'
#
loop_
_entity.id
_entity.type
_entity.pdbx_description
1 polymer ?
#
loop_
_entity_poly.entity_id
_entity_poly.type
_entity_poly.pdbx_seq_one_letter_code
_entity_poly.pdbx_strand_id
1 'polypeptide(L)'
;MFNKVVRIAVVIAAIQLSVPAHAGVLPQGSAVQQSPSRKTSTPYGGDLSIFDSPGRDQKLQIKRVMDILGVGPGKTVADIGAGSGWFTVRAARQVTDTGMVCAVDINPDAIRYIERRAQKEKIRNVKTILSKADDPLLPAQSIDSVLLLKTYHEVEMPVALLRNLRSSLKPGAKVGIIDRNGNGENHGVSREVVLREAREAGYHLVGEYSFVKGDGMDYFLVFGAD
;
A
#
# COMPACT_ATOMS: atom_id res chain seq x y z
N MET A 1 58.85 41.96 72.31
CA MET A 1 58.16 42.55 71.15
C MET A 1 57.29 41.51 70.55
N PHE A 2 55.98 41.53 70.88
CA PHE A 2 55.06 40.57 70.43
C PHE A 2 54.18 41.18 69.34
N ASN A 3 54.24 40.64 68.08
CA ASN A 3 53.39 41.03 67.00
C ASN A 3 52.10 40.18 67.03
N LYS A 4 50.94 40.81 67.27
CA LYS A 4 49.65 40.23 67.19
C LYS A 4 49.18 40.21 65.72
N VAL A 5 49.03 39.04 65.15
CA VAL A 5 48.39 38.85 63.85
C VAL A 5 46.90 38.75 64.07
N VAL A 6 46.14 39.69 63.52
CA VAL A 6 44.66 39.67 63.48
C VAL A 6 44.21 38.82 62.28
N ARG A 7 43.51 37.73 62.55
CA ARG A 7 42.88 36.96 61.53
C ARG A 7 41.47 37.46 61.29
N ILE A 8 41.17 37.97 60.07
CA ILE A 8 39.84 38.35 59.64
C ILE A 8 39.22 37.10 59.03
N ALA A 9 38.11 36.61 59.59
CA ALA A 9 37.30 35.53 59.03
C ALA A 9 36.31 36.14 58.02
N VAL A 10 36.49 35.81 56.77
CA VAL A 10 35.51 36.13 55.69
C VAL A 10 34.43 35.04 55.67
N VAL A 11 33.22 35.42 56.08
CA VAL A 11 32.05 34.53 55.94
C VAL A 11 31.50 34.71 54.53
N ILE A 12 31.67 33.69 53.68
CA ILE A 12 31.03 33.65 52.36
C ILE A 12 29.64 33.04 52.53
N ALA A 13 28.59 33.85 52.43
CA ALA A 13 27.21 33.38 52.37
C ALA A 13 26.97 32.83 50.95
N ALA A 14 26.80 31.52 50.83
CA ALA A 14 26.37 30.88 49.57
C ALA A 14 24.86 31.07 49.40
N ILE A 15 24.47 31.90 48.47
CA ILE A 15 23.07 32.05 48.03
C ILE A 15 22.78 30.86 47.09
N GLN A 16 22.02 29.88 47.55
CA GLN A 16 21.47 28.81 46.69
C GLN A 16 20.27 29.35 45.92
N LEU A 17 20.49 29.62 44.63
CA LEU A 17 19.41 29.87 43.69
C LEU A 17 18.75 28.51 43.32
N SER A 18 17.59 28.20 43.87
CA SER A 18 16.75 27.11 43.47
C SER A 18 16.06 27.43 42.12
N VAL A 19 16.55 26.80 41.05
CA VAL A 19 15.91 26.82 39.75
C VAL A 19 14.73 25.82 39.78
N PRO A 20 13.48 26.21 39.51
CA PRO A 20 12.40 25.27 39.42
C PRO A 20 12.61 24.38 38.17
N ALA A 21 12.72 23.09 38.37
CA ALA A 21 12.72 22.09 37.27
C ALA A 21 11.37 22.15 36.58
N HIS A 22 11.30 22.76 35.40
CA HIS A 22 10.17 22.58 34.50
C HIS A 22 10.26 21.14 34.00
N ALA A 23 9.40 20.25 34.51
CA ALA A 23 9.13 18.94 33.92
C ALA A 23 8.52 19.17 32.52
N GLY A 24 9.36 19.10 31.50
CA GLY A 24 8.91 19.08 30.13
C GLY A 24 8.04 17.84 29.91
N VAL A 25 6.74 18.06 29.75
CA VAL A 25 5.81 17.04 29.27
C VAL A 25 6.27 16.70 27.85
N LEU A 26 6.92 15.56 27.68
CA LEU A 26 7.18 14.99 26.36
C LEU A 26 5.82 14.79 25.67
N PRO A 27 5.65 15.22 24.40
CA PRO A 27 4.44 14.93 23.68
C PRO A 27 4.28 13.41 23.64
N GLN A 28 3.22 12.91 24.25
CA GLN A 28 2.81 11.51 24.11
C GLN A 28 2.57 11.30 22.62
N GLY A 29 3.41 10.45 22.00
CA GLY A 29 3.22 10.03 20.63
C GLY A 29 1.79 9.54 20.48
N SER A 30 1.04 10.16 19.57
CA SER A 30 -0.33 9.75 19.24
C SER A 30 -0.27 8.27 18.90
N ALA A 31 -0.82 7.43 19.77
CA ALA A 31 -1.02 6.02 19.47
C ALA A 31 -1.81 5.99 18.16
N VAL A 32 -1.21 5.45 17.10
CA VAL A 32 -1.90 5.20 15.85
C VAL A 32 -3.02 4.21 16.22
N GLN A 33 -4.24 4.75 16.31
CA GLN A 33 -5.42 3.98 16.58
C GLN A 33 -5.58 3.01 15.42
N GLN A 34 -5.29 1.73 15.65
CA GLN A 34 -5.48 0.69 14.64
C GLN A 34 -6.97 0.66 14.34
N SER A 35 -7.33 0.94 13.10
CA SER A 35 -8.72 0.77 12.64
C SER A 35 -9.13 -0.68 12.90
N PRO A 36 -10.36 -0.92 13.40
CA PRO A 36 -10.80 -2.28 13.67
C PRO A 36 -10.70 -3.10 12.39
N SER A 37 -10.10 -4.29 12.50
CA SER A 37 -10.02 -5.24 11.38
C SER A 37 -11.45 -5.57 10.94
N ARG A 38 -11.75 -5.36 9.65
CA ARG A 38 -13.01 -5.82 9.10
C ARG A 38 -12.97 -7.33 8.84
N LYS A 39 -14.15 -7.95 8.74
CA LYS A 39 -14.24 -9.32 8.21
C LYS A 39 -13.69 -9.37 6.79
N THR A 40 -12.81 -10.31 6.53
CA THR A 40 -12.19 -10.54 5.23
C THR A 40 -12.43 -11.97 4.78
N SER A 41 -12.40 -12.19 3.47
CA SER A 41 -12.34 -13.53 2.93
C SER A 41 -10.96 -14.13 3.20
N THR A 42 -10.91 -15.45 3.35
CA THR A 42 -9.63 -16.16 3.50
C THR A 42 -8.85 -16.08 2.18
N PRO A 43 -7.58 -15.66 2.22
CA PRO A 43 -6.74 -15.63 1.02
C PRO A 43 -6.67 -17.01 0.35
N TYR A 44 -6.73 -16.99 -0.98
CA TYR A 44 -6.70 -18.24 -1.74
C TYR A 44 -5.34 -18.91 -1.69
N GLY A 45 -5.31 -20.14 -1.19
CA GLY A 45 -4.07 -20.96 -1.05
C GLY A 45 -3.98 -22.16 -2.00
N GLY A 46 -4.88 -22.27 -3.00
CA GLY A 46 -4.93 -23.40 -3.93
C GLY A 46 -4.14 -23.19 -5.23
N ASP A 47 -4.56 -23.89 -6.29
CA ASP A 47 -3.95 -23.77 -7.62
C ASP A 47 -4.19 -22.38 -8.24
N LEU A 48 -3.12 -21.59 -8.33
CA LEU A 48 -3.17 -20.24 -8.86
C LEU A 48 -3.55 -20.15 -10.34
N SER A 49 -3.48 -21.26 -11.10
CA SER A 49 -3.85 -21.27 -12.52
C SER A 49 -5.34 -20.99 -12.76
N ILE A 50 -6.20 -21.16 -11.73
CA ILE A 50 -7.61 -20.79 -11.80
C ILE A 50 -7.84 -19.32 -12.15
N PHE A 51 -6.87 -18.46 -11.82
CA PHE A 51 -6.94 -17.04 -12.14
C PHE A 51 -6.61 -16.72 -13.61
N ASP A 52 -6.20 -17.72 -14.41
CA ASP A 52 -5.87 -17.60 -15.84
C ASP A 52 -7.04 -17.96 -16.76
N SER A 53 -8.28 -17.91 -16.26
CA SER A 53 -9.48 -18.35 -17.02
C SER A 53 -9.61 -17.63 -18.37
N PRO A 54 -10.00 -18.37 -19.44
CA PRO A 54 -10.22 -17.80 -20.76
C PRO A 54 -11.23 -16.65 -20.75
N GLY A 55 -11.01 -15.65 -21.58
CA GLY A 55 -11.92 -14.52 -21.74
C GLY A 55 -11.89 -13.50 -20.59
N ARG A 56 -10.96 -13.65 -19.62
CA ARG A 56 -10.82 -12.68 -18.52
C ARG A 56 -10.44 -11.28 -19.00
N ASP A 57 -9.65 -11.19 -20.09
CA ASP A 57 -9.26 -9.92 -20.72
C ASP A 57 -10.48 -9.12 -21.18
N GLN A 58 -11.40 -9.78 -21.87
CA GLN A 58 -12.62 -9.17 -22.41
C GLN A 58 -13.61 -8.84 -21.28
N LYS A 59 -13.80 -9.76 -20.33
CA LYS A 59 -14.72 -9.56 -19.19
C LYS A 59 -14.33 -8.36 -18.34
N LEU A 60 -13.03 -8.19 -18.08
CA LEU A 60 -12.50 -7.07 -17.32
C LEU A 60 -12.23 -5.82 -18.17
N GLN A 61 -12.26 -5.93 -19.49
CA GLN A 61 -11.79 -4.89 -20.40
C GLN A 61 -10.41 -4.35 -19.96
N ILE A 62 -9.47 -5.26 -19.71
CA ILE A 62 -8.23 -4.96 -18.98
C ILE A 62 -7.39 -3.87 -19.68
N LYS A 63 -7.44 -3.80 -21.02
CA LYS A 63 -6.77 -2.72 -21.74
C LYS A 63 -7.33 -1.36 -21.33
N ARG A 64 -8.66 -1.22 -21.26
CA ARG A 64 -9.32 0.01 -20.83
C ARG A 64 -9.00 0.36 -19.37
N VAL A 65 -8.90 -0.65 -18.49
CA VAL A 65 -8.43 -0.47 -17.10
C VAL A 65 -7.02 0.11 -17.08
N MET A 66 -6.09 -0.48 -17.85
CA MET A 66 -4.72 0.01 -17.95
C MET A 66 -4.65 1.44 -18.52
N ASP A 67 -5.42 1.76 -19.53
CA ASP A 67 -5.48 3.11 -20.14
C ASP A 67 -5.97 4.16 -19.10
N ILE A 68 -7.01 3.83 -18.32
CA ILE A 68 -7.53 4.71 -17.24
C ILE A 68 -6.49 4.95 -16.16
N LEU A 69 -5.74 3.92 -15.78
CA LEU A 69 -4.66 4.01 -14.79
C LEU A 69 -3.40 4.69 -15.34
N GLY A 70 -3.30 4.91 -16.64
CA GLY A 70 -2.13 5.49 -17.29
C GLY A 70 -0.95 4.52 -17.41
N VAL A 71 -1.23 3.20 -17.46
CA VAL A 71 -0.22 2.18 -17.72
C VAL A 71 0.25 2.28 -19.16
N GLY A 72 1.52 2.57 -19.36
CA GLY A 72 2.10 2.79 -20.70
C GLY A 72 3.62 2.68 -20.69
N PRO A 73 4.28 2.84 -21.85
CA PRO A 73 5.72 2.70 -22.00
C PRO A 73 6.49 3.53 -20.95
N GLY A 74 7.52 2.93 -20.34
CA GLY A 74 8.38 3.58 -19.35
C GLY A 74 7.78 3.76 -17.96
N LYS A 75 6.53 3.35 -17.71
CA LYS A 75 5.87 3.45 -16.41
C LYS A 75 6.27 2.34 -15.46
N THR A 76 6.25 2.64 -14.17
CA THR A 76 6.37 1.64 -13.10
C THR A 76 5.00 1.37 -12.50
N VAL A 77 4.55 0.13 -12.58
CA VAL A 77 3.23 -0.34 -12.14
C VAL A 77 3.37 -1.31 -10.98
N ALA A 78 2.52 -1.19 -9.97
CA ALA A 78 2.41 -2.20 -8.91
C ALA A 78 1.12 -3.01 -9.09
N ASP A 79 1.26 -4.34 -9.05
CA ASP A 79 0.18 -5.33 -9.01
C ASP A 79 0.15 -5.89 -7.58
N ILE A 80 -0.80 -5.46 -6.75
CA ILE A 80 -0.89 -5.84 -5.33
C ILE A 80 -1.92 -6.95 -5.16
N GLY A 81 -1.48 -8.06 -4.54
CA GLY A 81 -2.18 -9.33 -4.53
C GLY A 81 -2.13 -9.98 -5.91
N ALA A 82 -0.91 -10.08 -6.45
CA ALA A 82 -0.68 -10.44 -7.85
C ALA A 82 -1.08 -11.89 -8.20
N GLY A 83 -1.17 -12.80 -7.21
CA GLY A 83 -1.64 -14.17 -7.36
C GLY A 83 -0.89 -14.95 -8.43
N SER A 84 -1.55 -15.30 -9.54
CA SER A 84 -0.92 -15.98 -10.69
C SER A 84 -0.05 -15.06 -11.56
N GLY A 85 -0.01 -13.75 -11.28
CA GLY A 85 0.63 -12.77 -12.16
C GLY A 85 -0.14 -12.52 -13.46
N TRP A 86 -1.44 -12.83 -13.48
CA TRP A 86 -2.25 -12.64 -14.68
C TRP A 86 -2.25 -11.17 -15.16
N PHE A 87 -2.42 -10.21 -14.25
CA PHE A 87 -2.31 -8.79 -14.59
C PHE A 87 -0.85 -8.38 -14.78
N THR A 88 0.06 -8.87 -13.92
CA THR A 88 1.49 -8.59 -13.98
C THR A 88 2.07 -8.72 -15.39
N VAL A 89 1.83 -9.85 -16.07
CA VAL A 89 2.40 -10.09 -17.41
C VAL A 89 1.79 -9.19 -18.50
N ARG A 90 0.55 -8.78 -18.34
CA ARG A 90 -0.12 -7.83 -19.25
C ARG A 90 0.40 -6.42 -19.09
N ALA A 91 0.52 -5.98 -17.84
CA ALA A 91 1.11 -4.70 -17.51
C ALA A 91 2.59 -4.64 -17.98
N ALA A 92 3.36 -5.71 -17.78
CA ALA A 92 4.76 -5.77 -18.22
C ALA A 92 4.93 -5.58 -19.73
N ARG A 93 4.06 -6.16 -20.53
CA ARG A 93 4.02 -5.93 -21.98
C ARG A 93 3.60 -4.51 -22.33
N GLN A 94 2.65 -3.94 -21.61
CA GLN A 94 2.15 -2.58 -21.86
C GLN A 94 3.16 -1.51 -21.51
N VAL A 95 3.95 -1.69 -20.41
CA VAL A 95 4.99 -0.70 -20.05
C VAL A 95 6.27 -0.84 -20.84
N THR A 96 6.40 -1.89 -21.65
CA THR A 96 7.57 -2.22 -22.49
C THR A 96 8.85 -2.47 -21.68
N ASP A 97 9.98 -2.72 -22.35
CA ASP A 97 11.27 -2.96 -21.67
C ASP A 97 11.83 -1.72 -20.95
N THR A 98 11.25 -0.54 -21.21
CA THR A 98 11.62 0.72 -20.55
C THR A 98 10.88 0.98 -19.24
N GLY A 99 9.82 0.22 -18.97
CA GLY A 99 9.04 0.27 -17.74
C GLY A 99 9.28 -0.94 -16.84
N MET A 100 8.63 -0.97 -15.68
CA MET A 100 8.76 -2.03 -14.67
C MET A 100 7.40 -2.39 -14.08
N VAL A 101 7.20 -3.66 -13.75
CA VAL A 101 6.07 -4.09 -12.94
C VAL A 101 6.57 -4.71 -11.64
N CYS A 102 6.11 -4.15 -10.51
CA CYS A 102 6.28 -4.73 -9.18
C CYS A 102 5.09 -5.64 -8.89
N ALA A 103 5.30 -6.96 -8.92
CA ALA A 103 4.31 -7.95 -8.54
C ALA A 103 4.43 -8.23 -7.05
N VAL A 104 3.43 -7.79 -6.29
CA VAL A 104 3.43 -7.78 -4.82
C VAL A 104 2.43 -8.81 -4.32
N ASP A 105 2.86 -9.71 -3.45
CA ASP A 105 1.98 -10.69 -2.83
C ASP A 105 2.49 -11.06 -1.43
N ILE A 106 1.60 -11.46 -0.51
CA ILE A 106 1.95 -11.98 0.81
C ILE A 106 2.27 -13.47 0.78
N ASN A 107 1.85 -14.17 -0.28
CA ASN A 107 2.02 -15.60 -0.43
C ASN A 107 3.34 -15.91 -1.17
N PRO A 108 4.32 -16.58 -0.54
CA PRO A 108 5.57 -16.95 -1.20
C PRO A 108 5.38 -17.92 -2.38
N ASP A 109 4.29 -18.69 -2.42
CA ASP A 109 3.98 -19.56 -3.57
C ASP A 109 3.55 -18.74 -4.77
N ALA A 110 2.80 -17.65 -4.58
CA ALA A 110 2.46 -16.70 -5.63
C ALA A 110 3.72 -16.04 -6.20
N ILE A 111 4.63 -15.61 -5.35
CA ILE A 111 5.93 -15.06 -5.78
C ILE A 111 6.68 -16.05 -6.68
N ARG A 112 6.86 -17.29 -6.23
CA ARG A 112 7.52 -18.35 -7.04
C ARG A 112 6.77 -18.66 -8.34
N TYR A 113 5.44 -18.60 -8.30
CA TYR A 113 4.62 -18.84 -9.50
C TYR A 113 4.85 -17.74 -10.55
N ILE A 114 4.83 -16.47 -10.12
CA ILE A 114 5.05 -15.31 -11.00
C ILE A 114 6.45 -15.33 -11.61
N GLU A 115 7.48 -15.66 -10.84
CA GLU A 115 8.87 -15.79 -11.32
C GLU A 115 8.99 -16.83 -12.42
N ARG A 116 8.45 -18.04 -12.20
CA ARG A 116 8.42 -19.09 -13.23
C ARG A 116 7.64 -18.67 -14.46
N ARG A 117 6.52 -17.97 -14.28
CA ARG A 117 5.71 -17.46 -15.37
C ARG A 117 6.46 -16.43 -16.19
N ALA A 118 7.06 -15.42 -15.54
CA ALA A 118 7.86 -14.39 -16.22
C ALA A 118 9.01 -15.00 -17.02
N GLN A 119 9.71 -16.00 -16.46
CA GLN A 119 10.77 -16.72 -17.15
C GLN A 119 10.24 -17.48 -18.38
N LYS A 120 9.15 -18.24 -18.22
CA LYS A 120 8.50 -18.99 -19.30
C LYS A 120 8.03 -18.09 -20.44
N GLU A 121 7.47 -16.94 -20.11
CA GLU A 121 6.94 -15.94 -21.06
C GLU A 121 8.01 -14.96 -21.54
N LYS A 122 9.29 -15.13 -21.13
CA LYS A 122 10.46 -14.30 -21.48
C LYS A 122 10.27 -12.81 -21.15
N ILE A 123 9.55 -12.53 -20.07
CA ILE A 123 9.32 -11.17 -19.56
C ILE A 123 10.43 -10.84 -18.56
N ARG A 124 11.15 -9.72 -18.78
CA ARG A 124 12.33 -9.34 -18.00
C ARG A 124 12.10 -8.13 -17.09
N ASN A 125 11.04 -7.41 -17.29
CA ASN A 125 10.69 -6.16 -16.59
C ASN A 125 9.64 -6.39 -15.48
N VAL A 126 9.73 -7.53 -14.78
CA VAL A 126 8.93 -7.86 -13.60
C VAL A 126 9.86 -8.03 -12.40
N LYS A 127 9.52 -7.38 -11.30
CA LYS A 127 10.15 -7.54 -9.98
C LYS A 127 9.10 -8.08 -9.02
N THR A 128 9.34 -9.24 -8.44
CA THR A 128 8.49 -9.81 -7.39
C THR A 128 8.85 -9.26 -6.02
N ILE A 129 7.85 -9.04 -5.17
CA ILE A 129 8.02 -8.52 -3.81
C ILE A 129 7.12 -9.33 -2.87
N LEU A 130 7.75 -10.06 -1.93
CA LEU A 130 7.04 -10.68 -0.83
C LEU A 130 6.73 -9.59 0.21
N SER A 131 5.46 -9.24 0.31
CA SER A 131 4.98 -8.12 1.14
C SER A 131 4.54 -8.58 2.54
N LYS A 132 4.16 -7.60 3.36
CA LYS A 132 3.45 -7.81 4.62
C LYS A 132 1.95 -7.54 4.43
N ALA A 133 1.14 -7.95 5.41
CA ALA A 133 -0.30 -7.72 5.37
C ALA A 133 -0.70 -6.24 5.37
N ASP A 134 0.15 -5.39 5.92
CA ASP A 134 -0.07 -3.96 6.10
C ASP A 134 0.89 -3.07 5.28
N ASP A 135 1.89 -3.67 4.60
CA ASP A 135 2.91 -2.91 3.88
C ASP A 135 3.32 -3.63 2.58
N PRO A 136 3.14 -2.99 1.40
CA PRO A 136 3.52 -3.56 0.13
C PRO A 136 5.04 -3.59 -0.09
N LEU A 137 5.85 -2.99 0.78
CA LEU A 137 7.32 -2.91 0.71
C LEU A 137 7.86 -2.35 -0.61
N LEU A 138 7.10 -1.48 -1.24
CA LEU A 138 7.48 -0.81 -2.48
C LEU A 138 8.48 0.33 -2.21
N PRO A 139 9.44 0.61 -3.11
CA PRO A 139 10.35 1.73 -2.96
C PRO A 139 9.60 3.07 -2.94
N ALA A 140 10.11 4.03 -2.16
CA ALA A 140 9.51 5.36 -2.07
C ALA A 140 9.50 6.09 -3.42
N GLN A 141 8.41 6.81 -3.71
CA GLN A 141 8.22 7.67 -4.89
C GLN A 141 8.63 7.01 -6.22
N SER A 142 8.31 5.73 -6.38
CA SER A 142 8.73 4.94 -7.54
C SER A 142 7.57 4.49 -8.44
N ILE A 143 6.32 4.52 -7.94
CA ILE A 143 5.18 3.91 -8.60
C ILE A 143 4.32 4.96 -9.32
N ASP A 144 4.07 4.75 -10.60
CA ASP A 144 3.21 5.60 -11.43
C ASP A 144 1.73 5.17 -11.34
N SER A 145 1.45 3.87 -11.21
CA SER A 145 0.08 3.36 -11.04
C SER A 145 0.07 2.02 -10.30
N VAL A 146 -1.05 1.76 -9.62
CA VAL A 146 -1.28 0.57 -8.82
C VAL A 146 -2.61 -0.06 -9.23
N LEU A 147 -2.68 -1.40 -9.26
CA LEU A 147 -3.93 -2.13 -9.34
C LEU A 147 -4.00 -3.17 -8.22
N LEU A 148 -5.13 -3.17 -7.50
CA LEU A 148 -5.58 -4.27 -6.64
C LEU A 148 -6.75 -4.94 -7.38
N LEU A 149 -6.53 -6.14 -7.94
CA LEU A 149 -7.49 -6.82 -8.78
C LEU A 149 -8.08 -8.04 -8.09
N LYS A 150 -9.30 -7.92 -7.56
CA LYS A 150 -10.00 -9.02 -6.86
C LYS A 150 -9.21 -9.55 -5.67
N THR A 151 -8.59 -8.67 -4.91
CA THR A 151 -7.80 -9.00 -3.72
C THR A 151 -8.11 -8.12 -2.52
N TYR A 152 -8.69 -6.93 -2.73
CA TYR A 152 -8.93 -5.98 -1.64
C TYR A 152 -9.85 -6.54 -0.54
N HIS A 153 -10.80 -7.41 -0.88
CA HIS A 153 -11.66 -8.10 0.07
C HIS A 153 -10.92 -9.08 1.01
N GLU A 154 -9.68 -9.47 0.66
CA GLU A 154 -8.82 -10.35 1.48
C GLU A 154 -7.86 -9.55 2.38
N VAL A 155 -7.71 -8.24 2.17
CA VAL A 155 -6.78 -7.42 2.93
C VAL A 155 -7.30 -7.19 4.35
N GLU A 156 -6.56 -7.68 5.35
CA GLU A 156 -6.94 -7.58 6.77
C GLU A 156 -6.75 -6.18 7.35
N MET A 157 -5.73 -5.46 6.89
CA MET A 157 -5.35 -4.13 7.38
C MET A 157 -5.36 -3.08 6.27
N PRO A 158 -6.53 -2.86 5.61
CA PRO A 158 -6.61 -2.09 4.37
C PRO A 158 -6.18 -0.64 4.51
N VAL A 159 -6.54 0.01 5.61
CA VAL A 159 -6.15 1.41 5.86
C VAL A 159 -4.63 1.52 6.08
N ALA A 160 -4.03 0.58 6.79
CA ALA A 160 -2.58 0.56 7.01
C ALA A 160 -1.84 0.29 5.70
N LEU A 161 -2.27 -0.73 4.93
CA LEU A 161 -1.72 -1.03 3.61
C LEU A 161 -1.75 0.20 2.68
N LEU A 162 -2.90 0.88 2.60
CA LEU A 162 -3.06 2.07 1.76
C LEU A 162 -2.20 3.24 2.26
N ARG A 163 -2.09 3.46 3.57
CA ARG A 163 -1.21 4.50 4.13
C ARG A 163 0.27 4.24 3.80
N ASN A 164 0.72 3.00 3.96
CA ASN A 164 2.10 2.62 3.65
C ASN A 164 2.37 2.71 2.12
N LEU A 165 1.39 2.35 1.29
CA LEU A 165 1.47 2.49 -0.16
C LEU A 165 1.69 3.95 -0.61
N ARG A 166 1.13 4.95 0.10
CA ARG A 166 1.26 6.37 -0.30
C ARG A 166 2.71 6.83 -0.46
N SER A 167 3.59 6.38 0.43
CA SER A 167 5.01 6.75 0.37
C SER A 167 5.71 6.29 -0.92
N SER A 168 5.17 5.27 -1.57
CA SER A 168 5.71 4.70 -2.81
C SER A 168 5.19 5.37 -4.08
N LEU A 169 4.12 6.17 -3.97
CA LEU A 169 3.47 6.79 -5.11
C LEU A 169 4.24 8.03 -5.59
N LYS A 170 4.39 8.16 -6.90
CA LYS A 170 4.83 9.42 -7.52
C LYS A 170 3.69 10.44 -7.52
N PRO A 171 4.00 11.75 -7.63
CA PRO A 171 2.97 12.78 -7.84
C PRO A 171 2.08 12.43 -9.04
N GLY A 172 0.76 12.49 -8.85
CA GLY A 172 -0.23 12.15 -9.87
C GLY A 172 -0.43 10.65 -10.13
N ALA A 173 0.18 9.78 -9.34
CA ALA A 173 -0.04 8.33 -9.42
C ALA A 173 -1.51 7.99 -9.16
N LYS A 174 -1.98 6.94 -9.84
CA LYS A 174 -3.35 6.42 -9.68
C LYS A 174 -3.35 5.06 -9.02
N VAL A 175 -4.30 4.86 -8.10
CA VAL A 175 -4.53 3.57 -7.45
C VAL A 175 -5.89 3.04 -7.86
N GLY A 176 -5.92 1.93 -8.57
CA GLY A 176 -7.12 1.24 -9.01
C GLY A 176 -7.48 0.08 -8.08
N ILE A 177 -8.75 -0.03 -7.72
CA ILE A 177 -9.29 -1.17 -6.98
C ILE A 177 -10.46 -1.73 -7.78
N ILE A 178 -10.31 -2.96 -8.24
CA ILE A 178 -11.39 -3.73 -8.86
C ILE A 178 -11.78 -4.84 -7.90
N ASP A 179 -13.03 -4.80 -7.44
CA ASP A 179 -13.53 -5.85 -6.57
C ASP A 179 -15.02 -6.12 -6.81
N ARG A 180 -15.54 -7.16 -6.17
CA ARG A 180 -16.95 -7.52 -6.18
C ARG A 180 -17.66 -6.84 -5.02
N ASN A 181 -18.84 -6.31 -5.26
CA ASN A 181 -19.70 -5.83 -4.20
C ASN A 181 -20.14 -7.00 -3.30
N GLY A 182 -19.92 -6.89 -2.01
CA GLY A 182 -20.16 -7.98 -1.06
C GLY A 182 -20.02 -7.51 0.39
N ASN A 183 -20.13 -8.45 1.32
CA ASN A 183 -20.10 -8.18 2.77
C ASN A 183 -18.75 -8.53 3.45
N GLY A 184 -17.73 -8.90 2.69
CA GLY A 184 -16.42 -9.32 3.20
C GLY A 184 -16.29 -10.83 3.42
N GLU A 185 -17.37 -11.60 3.43
CA GLU A 185 -17.34 -13.05 3.72
C GLU A 185 -17.32 -13.93 2.47
N ASN A 186 -17.78 -13.42 1.32
CA ASN A 186 -18.03 -14.17 0.08
C ASN A 186 -17.22 -13.66 -1.12
N HIS A 187 -15.92 -13.42 -0.91
CA HIS A 187 -15.00 -12.91 -1.93
C HIS A 187 -15.45 -11.59 -2.56
N GLY A 188 -15.90 -10.66 -1.70
CA GLY A 188 -16.27 -9.32 -2.11
C GLY A 188 -16.38 -8.37 -0.92
N VAL A 189 -16.21 -7.09 -1.17
CA VAL A 189 -16.32 -6.02 -0.19
C VAL A 189 -17.19 -4.91 -0.76
N SER A 190 -18.06 -4.29 0.05
CA SER A 190 -18.92 -3.24 -0.47
C SER A 190 -18.11 -2.03 -0.91
N ARG A 191 -18.56 -1.41 -2.00
CA ARG A 191 -17.99 -0.19 -2.56
C ARG A 191 -17.86 0.92 -1.50
N GLU A 192 -18.88 1.08 -0.66
CA GLU A 192 -18.92 2.10 0.39
C GLU A 192 -17.84 1.88 1.44
N VAL A 193 -17.52 0.62 1.76
CA VAL A 193 -16.41 0.27 2.66
C VAL A 193 -15.09 0.70 2.05
N VAL A 194 -14.85 0.37 0.78
CA VAL A 194 -13.61 0.75 0.08
C VAL A 194 -13.42 2.27 0.02
N LEU A 195 -14.48 3.00 -0.31
CA LEU A 195 -14.46 4.47 -0.34
C LEU A 195 -14.13 5.09 1.03
N ARG A 196 -14.68 4.55 2.11
CA ARG A 196 -14.41 5.00 3.46
C ARG A 196 -12.96 4.72 3.87
N GLU A 197 -12.49 3.48 3.66
CA GLU A 197 -11.13 3.05 4.01
C GLU A 197 -10.06 3.82 3.22
N ALA A 198 -10.30 4.05 1.92
CA ALA A 198 -9.41 4.84 1.08
C ALA A 198 -9.34 6.30 1.56
N ARG A 199 -10.47 6.92 1.88
CA ARG A 199 -10.50 8.28 2.45
C ARG A 199 -9.76 8.36 3.79
N GLU A 200 -9.97 7.38 4.66
CA GLU A 200 -9.27 7.31 5.95
C GLU A 200 -7.75 7.16 5.78
N ALA A 201 -7.31 6.51 4.70
CA ALA A 201 -5.91 6.40 4.34
C ALA A 201 -5.34 7.65 3.63
N GLY A 202 -6.16 8.69 3.36
CA GLY A 202 -5.76 9.94 2.72
C GLY A 202 -5.79 9.90 1.20
N TYR A 203 -6.72 9.13 0.63
CA TYR A 203 -6.99 9.11 -0.81
C TYR A 203 -8.31 9.79 -1.13
N HIS A 204 -8.40 10.35 -2.34
CA HIS A 204 -9.64 10.87 -2.89
C HIS A 204 -10.05 10.10 -4.15
N LEU A 205 -11.36 9.95 -4.37
CA LEU A 205 -11.90 9.28 -5.54
C LEU A 205 -11.70 10.16 -6.79
N VAL A 206 -11.06 9.60 -7.82
CA VAL A 206 -10.83 10.25 -9.12
C VAL A 206 -11.80 9.74 -10.18
N GLY A 207 -12.21 8.48 -10.09
CA GLY A 207 -13.14 7.88 -11.04
C GLY A 207 -13.77 6.59 -10.53
N GLU A 208 -14.95 6.30 -11.05
CA GLU A 208 -15.72 5.11 -10.75
C GLU A 208 -16.31 4.53 -12.03
N TYR A 209 -16.20 3.21 -12.20
CA TYR A 209 -16.60 2.53 -13.43
C TYR A 209 -17.25 1.18 -13.12
N SER A 210 -18.25 0.80 -13.91
CA SER A 210 -19.02 -0.45 -13.80
C SER A 210 -18.79 -1.43 -14.94
N PHE A 211 -17.91 -1.11 -15.90
CA PHE A 211 -17.72 -1.91 -17.12
C PHE A 211 -16.91 -3.20 -16.92
N VAL A 212 -16.28 -3.38 -15.75
CA VAL A 212 -15.36 -4.50 -15.47
C VAL A 212 -16.05 -5.86 -15.32
N LYS A 213 -17.37 -5.88 -15.32
CA LYS A 213 -18.18 -7.10 -15.41
C LYS A 213 -19.59 -6.77 -15.87
N GLY A 214 -20.10 -7.58 -16.82
CA GLY A 214 -21.39 -7.31 -17.46
C GLY A 214 -22.62 -7.44 -16.57
N ASP A 215 -22.51 -8.13 -15.41
CA ASP A 215 -23.61 -8.28 -14.44
C ASP A 215 -23.72 -7.14 -13.44
N GLY A 216 -22.83 -6.14 -13.53
CA GLY A 216 -22.80 -4.97 -12.63
C GLY A 216 -22.44 -5.28 -11.17
N MET A 217 -22.04 -6.51 -10.85
CA MET A 217 -21.65 -6.87 -9.47
C MET A 217 -20.26 -6.42 -9.10
N ASP A 218 -19.42 -6.12 -10.07
CA ASP A 218 -18.07 -5.64 -9.85
C ASP A 218 -17.97 -4.14 -10.10
N TYR A 219 -17.14 -3.48 -9.33
CA TYR A 219 -16.81 -2.06 -9.49
C TYR A 219 -15.32 -1.89 -9.80
N PHE A 220 -15.00 -0.77 -10.42
CA PHE A 220 -13.63 -0.29 -10.57
C PHE A 220 -13.57 1.14 -10.04
N LEU A 221 -12.87 1.32 -8.92
CA LEU A 221 -12.62 2.61 -8.28
C LEU A 221 -11.20 3.04 -8.56
N VAL A 222 -11.01 4.32 -8.88
CA VAL A 222 -9.70 4.93 -9.12
C VAL A 222 -9.51 6.06 -8.13
N PHE A 223 -8.39 6.04 -7.42
CA PHE A 223 -8.03 7.02 -6.41
C PHE A 223 -6.75 7.75 -6.78
N GLY A 224 -6.67 9.02 -6.36
CA GLY A 224 -5.45 9.80 -6.23
C GLY A 224 -5.03 9.90 -4.77
N ALA A 225 -3.73 10.10 -4.52
CA ALA A 225 -3.20 10.46 -3.20
C ALA A 225 -2.85 11.96 -3.21
N ASP A 226 -3.19 12.65 -2.13
CA ASP A 226 -2.84 14.06 -1.89
C ASP A 226 -1.39 14.18 -1.38
#